data_bdf1be7de543a59b960458fee0ae48f2
#
_entry.id   bdf1be7de543a59b960458fee0ae48f2
#
_cell.length_a   1.000
_cell.length_b   1.000
_cell.length_c   1.000
_cell.angle_alpha   90.00
_cell.angle_beta   90.00
_cell.angle_gamma   90.00
#
_symmetry.space_group_name_H-M   'P 1'
#
loop_
_entity.id
_entity.type
_entity.pdbx_description
1 polymer ?
#
loop_
_entity_poly.entity_id
_entity_poly.type
_entity_poly.pdbx_seq_one_letter_code
_entity_poly.pdbx_strand_id
1 'polypeptide(L)'
;TFYKIASQYYTGSQIKPVPKIKNGTTTLKNGTDFTLTYQNNVNKGTAKVYIKGKGNYSGSCSLTFSITARPVSTLKITVPSVTYNGKAQKPAVTVKYNNYKFKNGTDYTLSYKNNTKIGTATVTVKGKGKLSGTKSVTFKINAKPIKNAVITYNNSLTYNGSKLSPAVTVKYGNATLKKNTDYTVAYSNNVNAGTGTITITGKGIYGGSVKKTFTIKKLGISATAVSGTGNKVYTGSAIMPVPAVKVGGRTLKNGTDFTVSYKNNTEPGTATLIVTGKGNYSGSVSKTFKITARAINDVEVTVPDTVFTGEQVRPDVVVSYGSYQFTNNSD
;
A
#
# COMPACT_ATOMS: atom_id res chain seq x y z
N THR A 1 -7.09 32.56 -64.76
CA THR A 1 -6.13 31.45 -64.60
C THR A 1 -6.66 30.46 -63.54
N PHE A 2 -6.70 29.19 -63.88
CA PHE A 2 -7.07 28.08 -62.98
C PHE A 2 -5.79 27.36 -62.52
N TYR A 3 -5.63 27.25 -61.24
CA TYR A 3 -4.47 26.55 -60.68
C TYR A 3 -4.82 25.08 -60.43
N LYS A 4 -3.84 24.18 -60.66
CA LYS A 4 -3.98 22.74 -60.39
C LYS A 4 -4.26 22.50 -58.92
N ILE A 5 -5.23 21.65 -58.63
CA ILE A 5 -5.52 21.19 -57.30
C ILE A 5 -4.50 20.11 -56.92
N ALA A 6 -3.85 20.27 -55.78
CA ALA A 6 -2.91 19.28 -55.27
C ALA A 6 -3.64 17.96 -54.92
N SER A 7 -2.92 16.83 -55.01
CA SER A 7 -3.43 15.54 -54.58
C SER A 7 -3.87 15.58 -53.14
N GLN A 8 -5.01 14.97 -52.85
CA GLN A 8 -5.61 14.87 -51.53
C GLN A 8 -5.46 13.48 -50.99
N TYR A 9 -5.36 13.34 -49.67
CA TYR A 9 -5.38 12.03 -49.05
C TYR A 9 -6.80 11.61 -48.70
N TYR A 10 -7.11 10.32 -48.85
CA TYR A 10 -8.37 9.74 -48.44
C TYR A 10 -8.69 10.08 -46.97
N THR A 11 -9.93 10.50 -46.68
CA THR A 11 -10.39 10.96 -45.37
C THR A 11 -11.51 10.12 -44.76
N GLY A 12 -12.17 9.28 -45.56
CA GLY A 12 -13.41 8.57 -45.22
C GLY A 12 -14.68 9.40 -45.48
N SER A 13 -14.54 10.66 -45.89
CA SER A 13 -15.64 11.58 -46.15
C SER A 13 -15.40 12.33 -47.47
N GLN A 14 -16.40 13.12 -47.92
CA GLN A 14 -16.25 13.96 -49.09
C GLN A 14 -15.06 14.93 -48.94
N ILE A 15 -14.23 15.02 -49.98
CA ILE A 15 -13.07 15.90 -50.05
C ILE A 15 -13.42 17.01 -50.99
N LYS A 16 -13.46 18.27 -50.49
CA LYS A 16 -13.94 19.46 -51.21
C LYS A 16 -12.86 20.55 -51.23
N PRO A 17 -11.74 20.35 -51.96
CA PRO A 17 -10.70 21.36 -52.07
C PRO A 17 -11.23 22.56 -52.91
N VAL A 18 -11.02 23.76 -52.45
CA VAL A 18 -11.35 24.99 -53.21
C VAL A 18 -10.18 25.31 -54.12
N PRO A 19 -10.39 25.30 -55.47
CA PRO A 19 -9.33 25.67 -56.40
C PRO A 19 -9.01 27.16 -56.31
N LYS A 20 -7.76 27.52 -56.44
CA LYS A 20 -7.35 28.91 -56.60
C LYS A 20 -7.64 29.36 -58.03
N ILE A 21 -8.43 30.40 -58.18
CA ILE A 21 -8.85 30.98 -59.48
C ILE A 21 -8.50 32.46 -59.46
N LYS A 22 -7.91 32.92 -60.52
CA LYS A 22 -7.60 34.39 -60.72
C LYS A 22 -8.13 34.93 -62.02
N ASN A 23 -8.60 36.16 -61.97
CA ASN A 23 -8.82 37.04 -63.15
C ASN A 23 -7.77 38.15 -63.09
N GLY A 24 -6.74 38.04 -63.94
CA GLY A 24 -5.56 38.89 -63.83
C GLY A 24 -4.87 38.75 -62.49
N THR A 25 -4.73 39.81 -61.73
CA THR A 25 -4.16 39.87 -60.41
C THR A 25 -5.19 39.52 -59.32
N THR A 26 -6.48 39.60 -59.57
CA THR A 26 -7.55 39.40 -58.57
C THR A 26 -7.84 37.96 -58.34
N THR A 27 -7.84 37.53 -57.07
CA THR A 27 -8.24 36.18 -56.69
C THR A 27 -9.74 36.09 -56.48
N LEU A 28 -10.41 35.20 -57.18
CA LEU A 28 -11.87 34.99 -57.10
C LEU A 28 -12.24 34.19 -55.86
N LYS A 29 -13.40 34.50 -55.29
CA LYS A 29 -13.91 33.90 -54.02
C LYS A 29 -15.05 32.93 -54.27
N ASN A 30 -14.94 31.70 -53.71
CA ASN A 30 -16.04 30.73 -53.73
C ASN A 30 -17.24 31.25 -52.92
N GLY A 31 -18.45 31.08 -53.50
CA GLY A 31 -19.71 31.56 -52.93
C GLY A 31 -20.09 32.97 -53.41
N THR A 32 -19.13 33.82 -53.80
CA THR A 32 -19.35 35.16 -54.30
C THR A 32 -19.19 35.19 -55.83
N ASP A 33 -18.03 34.80 -56.34
CA ASP A 33 -17.66 34.90 -57.75
C ASP A 33 -17.90 33.63 -58.54
N PHE A 34 -17.97 32.48 -57.83
CA PHE A 34 -18.27 31.17 -58.38
C PHE A 34 -18.84 30.22 -57.32
N THR A 35 -19.43 29.09 -57.74
CA THR A 35 -19.89 28.01 -56.93
C THR A 35 -19.20 26.70 -57.34
N LEU A 36 -19.13 25.71 -56.40
CA LEU A 36 -18.46 24.44 -56.60
C LEU A 36 -19.42 23.26 -56.38
N THR A 37 -19.35 22.30 -57.28
CA THR A 37 -19.94 20.98 -57.07
C THR A 37 -18.89 19.91 -57.35
N TYR A 38 -19.02 18.75 -56.72
CA TYR A 38 -17.99 17.70 -56.75
C TYR A 38 -18.57 16.36 -57.17
N GLN A 39 -17.76 15.57 -57.89
CA GLN A 39 -18.08 14.22 -58.30
C GLN A 39 -16.90 13.28 -57.99
N ASN A 40 -17.19 12.05 -57.57
CA ASN A 40 -16.21 11.01 -57.20
C ASN A 40 -15.20 11.45 -56.15
N ASN A 41 -15.60 12.38 -55.24
CA ASN A 41 -14.73 13.05 -54.26
C ASN A 41 -14.71 12.36 -52.90
N VAL A 42 -15.09 11.10 -52.78
CA VAL A 42 -15.07 10.28 -51.56
C VAL A 42 -13.96 9.23 -51.57
N ASN A 43 -13.93 8.45 -52.65
CA ASN A 43 -13.04 7.30 -52.78
C ASN A 43 -11.71 7.63 -53.46
N LYS A 44 -10.72 6.77 -53.25
CA LYS A 44 -9.42 6.86 -53.93
C LYS A 44 -9.63 6.76 -55.45
N GLY A 45 -8.96 7.65 -56.17
CA GLY A 45 -9.07 7.76 -57.62
C GLY A 45 -9.06 9.20 -58.06
N THR A 46 -9.57 9.48 -59.29
CA THR A 46 -9.72 10.79 -59.84
C THR A 46 -11.06 11.40 -59.50
N ALA A 47 -11.08 12.50 -58.79
CA ALA A 47 -12.26 13.29 -58.47
C ALA A 47 -12.34 14.53 -59.41
N LYS A 48 -13.56 15.05 -59.57
CA LYS A 48 -13.83 16.21 -60.42
C LYS A 48 -14.55 17.27 -59.61
N VAL A 49 -14.12 18.51 -59.81
CA VAL A 49 -14.82 19.70 -59.30
C VAL A 49 -15.33 20.51 -60.48
N TYR A 50 -16.61 20.81 -60.45
CA TYR A 50 -17.27 21.67 -61.40
C TYR A 50 -17.34 23.09 -60.79
N ILE A 51 -16.99 24.07 -61.60
CA ILE A 51 -16.92 25.49 -61.22
C ILE A 51 -17.95 26.21 -62.10
N LYS A 52 -18.89 26.86 -61.47
CA LYS A 52 -19.91 27.70 -62.16
C LYS A 52 -19.77 29.15 -61.72
N GLY A 53 -19.59 30.06 -62.68
CA GLY A 53 -19.52 31.45 -62.39
C GLY A 53 -20.78 32.01 -61.73
N LYS A 54 -20.61 33.00 -60.85
CA LYS A 54 -21.66 33.70 -60.08
C LYS A 54 -21.36 35.21 -60.02
N GLY A 55 -22.42 36.02 -59.82
CA GLY A 55 -22.29 37.50 -59.75
C GLY A 55 -21.77 38.11 -61.07
N ASN A 56 -20.60 38.73 -61.05
CA ASN A 56 -19.98 39.33 -62.20
C ASN A 56 -19.31 38.37 -63.19
N TYR A 57 -19.36 37.00 -62.84
CA TYR A 57 -18.75 35.99 -63.68
C TYR A 57 -19.80 34.99 -64.18
N SER A 58 -19.68 34.51 -65.42
CA SER A 58 -20.58 33.55 -66.05
C SER A 58 -19.82 32.36 -66.62
N GLY A 59 -20.55 31.34 -67.08
CA GLY A 59 -20.00 30.09 -67.67
C GLY A 59 -19.64 29.08 -66.69
N SER A 60 -19.13 27.95 -67.14
CA SER A 60 -18.72 26.78 -66.29
C SER A 60 -17.50 26.09 -66.89
N CYS A 61 -16.70 25.52 -65.96
CA CYS A 61 -15.56 24.66 -66.30
C CYS A 61 -15.40 23.57 -65.26
N SER A 62 -14.42 22.70 -65.42
CA SER A 62 -14.11 21.68 -64.43
C SER A 62 -12.63 21.42 -64.33
N LEU A 63 -12.19 21.04 -63.12
CA LEU A 63 -10.84 20.57 -62.82
C LEU A 63 -10.89 19.18 -62.21
N THR A 64 -9.84 18.44 -62.37
CA THR A 64 -9.66 17.13 -61.71
C THR A 64 -8.62 17.21 -60.61
N PHE A 65 -8.76 16.36 -59.60
CA PHE A 65 -7.75 16.15 -58.59
C PHE A 65 -7.70 14.69 -58.19
N SER A 66 -6.52 14.22 -57.74
CA SER A 66 -6.34 12.83 -57.30
C SER A 66 -6.63 12.70 -55.81
N ILE A 67 -7.34 11.64 -55.44
CA ILE A 67 -7.47 11.17 -54.07
C ILE A 67 -6.57 9.95 -53.92
N THR A 68 -5.52 10.05 -53.13
CA THR A 68 -4.52 9.01 -52.94
C THR A 68 -4.70 8.29 -51.61
N ALA A 69 -4.09 7.11 -51.47
CA ALA A 69 -4.08 6.41 -50.22
C ALA A 69 -3.42 7.28 -49.15
N ARG A 70 -4.05 7.34 -47.96
CA ARG A 70 -3.54 8.11 -46.83
C ARG A 70 -2.35 7.38 -46.19
N PRO A 71 -1.23 8.01 -45.94
CA PRO A 71 -0.10 7.43 -45.22
C PRO A 71 -0.49 7.07 -43.79
N VAL A 72 -0.20 5.84 -43.37
CA VAL A 72 -0.46 5.37 -41.98
C VAL A 72 0.29 6.23 -40.95
N SER A 73 1.41 6.84 -41.33
CA SER A 73 2.18 7.78 -40.47
C SER A 73 1.35 8.97 -39.96
N THR A 74 0.32 9.41 -40.77
CA THR A 74 -0.54 10.57 -40.45
C THR A 74 -1.73 10.20 -39.55
N LEU A 75 -1.89 8.90 -39.20
CA LEU A 75 -3.05 8.41 -38.47
C LEU A 75 -2.80 8.35 -36.96
N LYS A 76 -3.90 8.51 -36.20
CA LYS A 76 -3.92 8.18 -34.78
C LYS A 76 -4.10 6.67 -34.62
N ILE A 77 -3.09 6.03 -34.04
CA ILE A 77 -3.10 4.59 -33.74
C ILE A 77 -3.07 4.45 -32.22
N THR A 78 -4.04 3.74 -31.67
CA THR A 78 -4.12 3.45 -30.23
C THR A 78 -4.17 1.96 -29.99
N VAL A 79 -3.37 1.52 -29.01
CA VAL A 79 -3.24 0.12 -28.59
C VAL A 79 -3.31 0.10 -27.06
N PRO A 80 -4.23 -0.65 -26.45
CA PRO A 80 -4.29 -0.75 -25.00
C PRO A 80 -3.15 -1.62 -24.46
N SER A 81 -2.75 -1.35 -23.23
CA SER A 81 -1.94 -2.28 -22.45
C SER A 81 -2.76 -3.52 -22.11
N VAL A 82 -2.09 -4.66 -21.98
CA VAL A 82 -2.72 -5.94 -21.63
C VAL A 82 -2.02 -6.61 -20.46
N THR A 83 -2.71 -7.51 -19.77
CA THR A 83 -2.10 -8.33 -18.72
C THR A 83 -1.62 -9.64 -19.32
N TYR A 84 -0.44 -10.09 -18.94
CA TYR A 84 0.14 -11.35 -19.37
C TYR A 84 -0.77 -12.55 -19.06
N ASN A 85 -1.02 -13.40 -20.07
CA ASN A 85 -1.92 -14.57 -19.96
C ASN A 85 -1.24 -15.89 -20.36
N GLY A 86 0.08 -15.88 -20.61
CA GLY A 86 0.84 -17.04 -21.05
C GLY A 86 0.84 -17.28 -22.56
N LYS A 87 0.09 -16.48 -23.36
CA LYS A 87 -0.03 -16.61 -24.81
C LYS A 87 0.47 -15.34 -25.51
N ALA A 88 0.64 -15.41 -26.84
CA ALA A 88 0.95 -14.24 -27.65
C ALA A 88 -0.19 -13.20 -27.55
N GLN A 89 0.13 -11.99 -27.13
CA GLN A 89 -0.81 -10.89 -26.92
C GLN A 89 -1.07 -10.15 -28.24
N LYS A 90 -2.33 -10.07 -28.64
CA LYS A 90 -2.77 -9.35 -29.84
C LYS A 90 -3.93 -8.41 -29.47
N PRO A 91 -3.66 -7.30 -28.76
CA PRO A 91 -4.68 -6.36 -28.35
C PRO A 91 -5.39 -5.73 -29.56
N ALA A 92 -6.61 -5.27 -29.34
CA ALA A 92 -7.35 -4.54 -30.36
C ALA A 92 -6.65 -3.21 -30.68
N VAL A 93 -6.38 -3.00 -31.98
CA VAL A 93 -5.73 -1.77 -32.49
C VAL A 93 -6.79 -0.90 -33.11
N THR A 94 -6.89 0.35 -32.67
CA THR A 94 -7.74 1.35 -33.31
C THR A 94 -6.89 2.27 -34.20
N VAL A 95 -7.23 2.32 -35.49
CA VAL A 95 -6.60 3.18 -36.49
C VAL A 95 -7.63 4.18 -36.98
N LYS A 96 -7.41 5.48 -36.80
CA LYS A 96 -8.37 6.51 -37.19
C LYS A 96 -7.73 7.79 -37.73
N TYR A 97 -8.49 8.48 -38.58
CA TYR A 97 -8.27 9.86 -39.01
C TYR A 97 -9.51 10.68 -38.65
N ASN A 98 -9.38 11.67 -37.80
CA ASN A 98 -10.52 12.35 -37.18
C ASN A 98 -11.52 11.33 -36.59
N ASN A 99 -12.77 11.34 -37.02
CA ASN A 99 -13.81 10.44 -36.57
C ASN A 99 -13.91 9.14 -37.39
N TYR A 100 -13.20 9.04 -38.53
CA TYR A 100 -13.25 7.89 -39.39
C TYR A 100 -12.32 6.76 -38.87
N LYS A 101 -12.89 5.58 -38.63
CA LYS A 101 -12.16 4.38 -38.22
C LYS A 101 -11.89 3.48 -39.41
N PHE A 102 -10.64 3.10 -39.61
CA PHE A 102 -10.22 2.14 -40.63
C PHE A 102 -10.38 0.70 -40.12
N LYS A 103 -10.65 -0.25 -41.04
CA LYS A 103 -10.93 -1.63 -40.73
C LYS A 103 -9.69 -2.51 -40.93
N ASN A 104 -9.35 -3.31 -39.93
CA ASN A 104 -8.32 -4.34 -40.04
C ASN A 104 -8.74 -5.41 -41.09
N GLY A 105 -7.77 -5.88 -41.87
CA GLY A 105 -8.00 -6.82 -42.98
C GLY A 105 -8.39 -6.16 -44.30
N THR A 106 -9.13 -5.05 -44.25
CA THR A 106 -9.57 -4.28 -45.42
C THR A 106 -8.65 -3.11 -45.71
N ASP A 107 -8.45 -2.23 -44.75
CA ASP A 107 -7.70 -0.99 -44.93
C ASP A 107 -6.24 -1.12 -44.45
N TYR A 108 -5.96 -2.06 -43.56
CA TYR A 108 -4.61 -2.33 -43.05
C TYR A 108 -4.48 -3.77 -42.57
N THR A 109 -3.26 -4.21 -42.35
CA THR A 109 -2.89 -5.47 -41.67
C THR A 109 -2.03 -5.19 -40.46
N LEU A 110 -2.02 -6.14 -39.50
CA LEU A 110 -1.27 -6.07 -38.26
C LEU A 110 -0.23 -7.18 -38.16
N SER A 111 0.97 -6.82 -37.73
CA SER A 111 1.99 -7.76 -37.27
C SER A 111 2.50 -7.38 -35.90
N TYR A 112 2.90 -8.37 -35.10
CA TYR A 112 3.30 -8.19 -33.71
C TYR A 112 4.72 -8.71 -33.49
N LYS A 113 5.49 -8.03 -32.61
CA LYS A 113 6.83 -8.40 -32.22
C LYS A 113 7.00 -8.25 -30.70
N ASN A 114 7.73 -9.19 -30.08
CA ASN A 114 7.96 -9.22 -28.63
C ASN A 114 6.67 -9.28 -27.78
N ASN A 115 5.62 -9.92 -28.32
CA ASN A 115 4.27 -9.93 -27.73
C ASN A 115 3.95 -11.18 -26.91
N THR A 116 4.98 -11.95 -26.49
CA THR A 116 4.83 -13.20 -25.72
C THR A 116 5.32 -13.11 -24.29
N LYS A 117 6.05 -12.06 -23.93
CA LYS A 117 6.64 -11.84 -22.59
C LYS A 117 6.18 -10.52 -22.01
N ILE A 118 6.25 -10.40 -20.68
CA ILE A 118 6.05 -9.13 -19.98
C ILE A 118 7.06 -8.10 -20.44
N GLY A 119 6.62 -6.86 -20.61
CA GLY A 119 7.45 -5.77 -21.07
C GLY A 119 6.80 -4.96 -22.17
N THR A 120 7.62 -4.44 -23.08
CA THR A 120 7.16 -3.63 -24.21
C THR A 120 7.12 -4.47 -25.48
N ALA A 121 5.94 -4.60 -26.06
CA ALA A 121 5.71 -5.21 -27.35
C ALA A 121 5.47 -4.16 -28.42
N THR A 122 5.62 -4.55 -29.68
CA THR A 122 5.39 -3.69 -30.84
C THR A 122 4.32 -4.27 -31.73
N VAL A 123 3.42 -3.44 -32.20
CA VAL A 123 2.52 -3.75 -33.31
C VAL A 123 2.84 -2.85 -34.49
N THR A 124 2.95 -3.43 -35.67
CA THR A 124 3.18 -2.71 -36.93
C THR A 124 1.88 -2.74 -37.73
N VAL A 125 1.39 -1.55 -38.08
CA VAL A 125 0.25 -1.34 -38.96
C VAL A 125 0.79 -1.11 -40.36
N LYS A 126 0.42 -1.97 -41.31
CA LYS A 126 0.76 -1.84 -42.74
C LYS A 126 -0.51 -1.49 -43.52
N GLY A 127 -0.50 -0.33 -44.17
CA GLY A 127 -1.62 0.15 -44.99
C GLY A 127 -1.93 -0.76 -46.19
N LYS A 128 -3.23 -0.85 -46.51
CA LYS A 128 -3.80 -1.58 -47.65
C LYS A 128 -4.96 -0.77 -48.21
N GLY A 129 -5.17 -0.84 -49.53
CA GLY A 129 -6.34 -0.21 -50.17
C GLY A 129 -6.34 1.32 -50.01
N LYS A 130 -7.09 1.82 -49.01
CA LYS A 130 -7.26 3.25 -48.72
C LYS A 130 -6.12 3.85 -47.94
N LEU A 131 -5.23 3.03 -47.41
CA LEU A 131 -4.04 3.43 -46.64
C LEU A 131 -2.75 2.96 -47.34
N SER A 132 -1.66 3.66 -47.07
CA SER A 132 -0.32 3.34 -47.59
C SER A 132 0.75 3.44 -46.50
N GLY A 133 1.90 2.78 -46.77
CA GLY A 133 3.04 2.80 -45.85
C GLY A 133 2.85 1.94 -44.59
N THR A 134 3.77 2.10 -43.65
CA THR A 134 3.81 1.36 -42.38
C THR A 134 4.05 2.29 -41.20
N LYS A 135 3.51 1.93 -40.01
CA LYS A 135 3.79 2.60 -38.76
C LYS A 135 3.78 1.60 -37.62
N SER A 136 4.82 1.63 -36.82
CA SER A 136 4.92 0.80 -35.63
C SER A 136 4.56 1.64 -34.38
N VAL A 137 3.84 1.05 -33.45
CA VAL A 137 3.54 1.58 -32.13
C VAL A 137 3.77 0.52 -31.08
N THR A 138 4.09 0.93 -29.87
CA THR A 138 4.34 0.01 -28.75
C THR A 138 3.14 -0.09 -27.82
N PHE A 139 3.06 -1.21 -27.12
CA PHE A 139 2.11 -1.41 -26.04
C PHE A 139 2.77 -2.19 -24.88
N LYS A 140 2.22 -2.07 -23.68
CA LYS A 140 2.74 -2.78 -22.50
C LYS A 140 2.00 -4.10 -22.30
N ILE A 141 2.77 -5.14 -22.00
CA ILE A 141 2.29 -6.40 -21.44
C ILE A 141 2.67 -6.38 -19.95
N ASN A 142 1.68 -6.18 -19.11
CA ASN A 142 1.85 -6.05 -17.68
C ASN A 142 1.88 -7.42 -16.99
N ALA A 143 2.61 -7.53 -15.90
CA ALA A 143 2.55 -8.70 -15.04
C ALA A 143 1.13 -8.87 -14.43
N LYS A 144 0.79 -10.10 -14.05
CA LYS A 144 -0.44 -10.39 -13.29
C LYS A 144 -0.37 -9.71 -11.93
N PRO A 145 -1.34 -8.83 -11.55
CA PRO A 145 -1.26 -8.08 -10.30
C PRO A 145 -1.43 -9.00 -9.10
N ILE A 146 -0.39 -9.14 -8.26
CA ILE A 146 -0.40 -10.01 -7.07
C ILE A 146 -1.52 -9.65 -6.07
N LYS A 147 -2.02 -8.42 -6.07
CA LYS A 147 -3.15 -7.97 -5.25
C LYS A 147 -4.44 -8.77 -5.50
N ASN A 148 -4.57 -9.42 -6.67
CA ASN A 148 -5.71 -10.24 -7.03
C ASN A 148 -5.56 -11.70 -6.55
N ALA A 149 -4.45 -12.05 -5.90
CA ALA A 149 -4.24 -13.36 -5.32
C ALA A 149 -5.01 -13.52 -3.99
N VAL A 150 -5.46 -14.73 -3.71
CA VAL A 150 -5.97 -15.13 -2.39
C VAL A 150 -4.78 -15.44 -1.50
N ILE A 151 -4.70 -14.80 -0.33
CA ILE A 151 -3.61 -14.94 0.62
C ILE A 151 -4.16 -15.46 1.93
N THR A 152 -3.69 -16.63 2.35
CA THR A 152 -4.04 -17.29 3.62
C THR A 152 -2.84 -17.35 4.54
N TYR A 153 -3.05 -17.05 5.82
CA TYR A 153 -2.02 -17.07 6.87
C TYR A 153 -2.69 -17.10 8.25
N ASN A 154 -1.95 -17.46 9.30
CA ASN A 154 -2.43 -17.28 10.67
C ASN A 154 -2.40 -15.78 11.02
N ASN A 155 -3.58 -15.21 11.26
CA ASN A 155 -3.75 -13.79 11.52
C ASN A 155 -3.62 -13.41 13.01
N SER A 156 -3.35 -14.37 13.89
CA SER A 156 -3.22 -14.13 15.33
C SER A 156 -2.16 -15.04 15.94
N LEU A 157 -1.09 -14.44 16.47
CA LEU A 157 0.02 -15.09 17.14
C LEU A 157 0.19 -14.50 18.54
N THR A 158 0.88 -15.21 19.44
CA THR A 158 1.20 -14.70 20.77
C THR A 158 2.66 -14.28 20.82
N TYR A 159 2.94 -13.17 21.49
CA TYR A 159 4.29 -12.68 21.76
C TYR A 159 5.14 -13.79 22.39
N ASN A 160 6.34 -13.98 21.84
CA ASN A 160 7.31 -14.97 22.34
C ASN A 160 8.71 -14.39 22.50
N GLY A 161 8.85 -13.06 22.33
CA GLY A 161 10.12 -12.36 22.41
C GLY A 161 11.01 -12.46 21.18
N SER A 162 10.55 -13.06 20.09
CA SER A 162 11.28 -13.22 18.85
C SER A 162 10.47 -12.69 17.67
N LYS A 163 11.10 -12.56 16.49
CA LYS A 163 10.40 -12.21 15.24
C LYS A 163 9.36 -13.27 14.89
N LEU A 164 8.11 -12.87 14.77
CA LEU A 164 6.99 -13.71 14.36
C LEU A 164 6.78 -13.60 12.83
N SER A 165 6.79 -14.75 12.17
CA SER A 165 6.69 -14.82 10.70
C SER A 165 5.69 -15.89 10.31
N PRO A 166 4.37 -15.60 10.36
CA PRO A 166 3.35 -16.58 10.03
C PRO A 166 3.54 -17.11 8.61
N ALA A 167 3.37 -18.42 8.43
CA ALA A 167 3.43 -19.04 7.11
C ALA A 167 2.33 -18.47 6.20
N VAL A 168 2.69 -18.15 4.96
CA VAL A 168 1.79 -17.53 3.98
C VAL A 168 1.60 -18.48 2.81
N THR A 169 0.35 -18.76 2.45
CA THR A 169 -0.03 -19.43 1.19
C THR A 169 -0.67 -18.42 0.25
N VAL A 170 -0.19 -18.37 -0.99
CA VAL A 170 -0.68 -17.45 -2.00
C VAL A 170 -1.24 -18.25 -3.18
N LYS A 171 -2.50 -18.02 -3.55
CA LYS A 171 -3.16 -18.64 -4.72
C LYS A 171 -3.61 -17.58 -5.71
N TYR A 172 -3.34 -17.80 -6.99
CA TYR A 172 -3.84 -16.96 -8.09
C TYR A 172 -4.74 -17.80 -9.01
N GLY A 173 -6.04 -17.58 -8.91
CA GLY A 173 -7.02 -18.54 -9.43
C GLY A 173 -6.83 -19.89 -8.74
N ASN A 174 -6.74 -20.96 -9.51
CA ASN A 174 -6.55 -22.33 -9.00
C ASN A 174 -5.07 -22.69 -8.72
N ALA A 175 -4.11 -21.84 -9.12
CA ALA A 175 -2.68 -22.12 -8.97
C ALA A 175 -2.15 -21.66 -7.62
N THR A 176 -1.49 -22.54 -6.88
CA THR A 176 -0.68 -22.17 -5.69
C THR A 176 0.67 -21.66 -6.16
N LEU A 177 1.02 -20.44 -5.76
CA LEU A 177 2.25 -19.77 -6.15
C LEU A 177 3.43 -20.26 -5.31
N LYS A 178 4.63 -20.27 -5.91
CA LYS A 178 5.88 -20.70 -5.25
C LYS A 178 6.61 -19.48 -4.67
N LYS A 179 6.85 -19.51 -3.35
CA LYS A 179 7.67 -18.51 -2.68
C LYS A 179 9.07 -18.45 -3.30
N ASN A 180 9.64 -17.25 -3.41
CA ASN A 180 10.91 -16.90 -4.04
C ASN A 180 10.97 -17.02 -5.57
N THR A 181 10.03 -17.74 -6.20
CA THR A 181 9.88 -17.82 -7.66
C THR A 181 8.80 -16.85 -8.16
N ASP A 182 7.59 -16.95 -7.61
CA ASP A 182 6.42 -16.19 -8.04
C ASP A 182 6.15 -14.97 -7.15
N TYR A 183 6.61 -15.00 -5.91
CA TYR A 183 6.50 -13.90 -4.95
C TYR A 183 7.57 -13.96 -3.87
N THR A 184 7.77 -12.84 -3.19
CA THR A 184 8.55 -12.74 -1.96
C THR A 184 7.65 -12.30 -0.79
N VAL A 185 8.07 -12.60 0.44
CA VAL A 185 7.38 -12.19 1.67
C VAL A 185 8.36 -11.47 2.57
N ALA A 186 7.95 -10.31 3.06
CA ALA A 186 8.66 -9.56 4.09
C ALA A 186 7.72 -9.27 5.27
N TYR A 187 8.30 -9.17 6.46
CA TYR A 187 7.57 -8.88 7.70
C TYR A 187 8.11 -7.62 8.34
N SER A 188 7.23 -6.83 8.94
CA SER A 188 7.59 -5.66 9.74
C SER A 188 6.67 -5.54 10.95
N ASN A 189 7.13 -4.82 12.01
CA ASN A 189 6.43 -4.68 13.28
C ASN A 189 6.03 -6.05 13.90
N ASN A 190 6.86 -7.05 13.68
CA ASN A 190 6.54 -8.46 13.95
C ASN A 190 7.26 -9.03 15.19
N VAL A 191 7.69 -8.17 16.13
CA VAL A 191 8.35 -8.58 17.38
C VAL A 191 7.45 -8.36 18.58
N ASN A 192 6.94 -7.13 18.76
CA ASN A 192 6.19 -6.73 19.93
C ASN A 192 4.69 -6.99 19.79
N ALA A 193 3.98 -7.11 20.92
CA ALA A 193 2.53 -7.21 20.95
C ALA A 193 1.90 -5.98 20.24
N GLY A 194 0.87 -6.24 19.44
CA GLY A 194 0.24 -5.23 18.58
C GLY A 194 -0.06 -5.77 17.18
N THR A 195 0.14 -4.94 16.15
CA THR A 195 -0.15 -5.29 14.76
C THR A 195 1.13 -5.48 13.96
N GLY A 196 1.40 -6.72 13.56
CA GLY A 196 2.44 -7.05 12.59
C GLY A 196 1.96 -6.88 11.14
N THR A 197 2.87 -6.66 10.22
CA THR A 197 2.57 -6.48 8.78
C THR A 197 3.31 -7.52 7.96
N ILE A 198 2.60 -8.12 7.00
CA ILE A 198 3.12 -9.01 5.95
C ILE A 198 3.07 -8.24 4.64
N THR A 199 4.19 -8.13 3.94
CA THR A 199 4.23 -7.58 2.58
C THR A 199 4.56 -8.69 1.61
N ILE A 200 3.64 -8.97 0.69
CA ILE A 200 3.81 -9.94 -0.40
C ILE A 200 4.09 -9.15 -1.67
N THR A 201 5.23 -9.42 -2.32
CA THR A 201 5.63 -8.77 -3.57
C THR A 201 5.72 -9.79 -4.69
N GLY A 202 4.99 -9.56 -5.77
CA GLY A 202 4.99 -10.41 -6.94
C GLY A 202 6.35 -10.43 -7.66
N LYS A 203 6.69 -11.57 -8.25
CA LYS A 203 7.93 -11.83 -8.96
C LYS A 203 7.65 -12.60 -10.26
N GLY A 204 8.52 -12.52 -11.22
CA GLY A 204 8.38 -13.24 -12.50
C GLY A 204 7.17 -12.74 -13.29
N ILE A 205 6.17 -13.60 -13.46
CA ILE A 205 4.94 -13.25 -14.18
C ILE A 205 3.90 -12.51 -13.30
N TYR A 206 4.17 -12.35 -12.02
CA TYR A 206 3.35 -11.58 -11.08
C TYR A 206 4.04 -10.26 -10.73
N GLY A 207 3.27 -9.22 -10.52
CA GLY A 207 3.82 -7.88 -10.24
C GLY A 207 3.02 -7.12 -9.19
N GLY A 208 3.62 -6.01 -8.72
CA GLY A 208 3.07 -5.20 -7.65
C GLY A 208 3.27 -5.82 -6.28
N SER A 209 2.66 -5.22 -5.25
CA SER A 209 2.71 -5.72 -3.88
C SER A 209 1.35 -5.59 -3.20
N VAL A 210 1.16 -6.38 -2.14
CA VAL A 210 -0.02 -6.32 -1.28
C VAL A 210 0.42 -6.48 0.17
N LYS A 211 -0.19 -5.70 1.07
CA LYS A 211 0.05 -5.77 2.51
C LYS A 211 -1.12 -6.47 3.20
N LYS A 212 -0.80 -7.28 4.20
CA LYS A 212 -1.73 -7.91 5.14
C LYS A 212 -1.24 -7.67 6.56
N THR A 213 -2.13 -7.71 7.53
CA THR A 213 -1.79 -7.53 8.95
C THR A 213 -2.14 -8.77 9.74
N PHE A 214 -1.42 -8.99 10.83
CA PHE A 214 -1.74 -10.02 11.82
C PHE A 214 -1.58 -9.44 13.22
N THR A 215 -2.32 -10.00 14.18
CA THR A 215 -2.28 -9.58 15.58
C THR A 215 -1.22 -10.37 16.33
N ILE A 216 -0.40 -9.66 17.11
CA ILE A 216 0.50 -10.25 18.12
C ILE A 216 -0.14 -9.98 19.47
N LYS A 217 -0.74 -11.03 20.06
CA LYS A 217 -1.34 -10.98 21.40
C LYS A 217 -0.26 -10.86 22.45
N LYS A 218 -0.57 -10.14 23.54
CA LYS A 218 0.30 -10.10 24.72
C LYS A 218 0.44 -11.48 25.34
N LEU A 219 1.59 -11.77 25.93
CA LEU A 219 1.83 -12.99 26.68
C LEU A 219 1.36 -12.80 28.13
N GLY A 220 0.51 -13.71 28.60
CA GLY A 220 -0.05 -13.66 29.96
C GLY A 220 1.00 -13.98 31.04
N ILE A 221 0.96 -13.25 32.15
CA ILE A 221 1.70 -13.58 33.37
C ILE A 221 0.85 -14.55 34.19
N SER A 222 1.42 -15.70 34.60
CA SER A 222 0.75 -16.68 35.45
C SER A 222 1.24 -16.61 36.90
N ALA A 223 0.50 -17.19 37.82
CA ALA A 223 0.86 -17.23 39.24
C ALA A 223 2.20 -17.95 39.53
N THR A 224 2.54 -18.95 38.74
CA THR A 224 3.81 -19.68 38.83
C THR A 224 5.02 -18.87 38.33
N ALA A 225 4.75 -17.79 37.60
CA ALA A 225 5.79 -16.92 37.07
C ALA A 225 6.41 -15.98 38.15
N VAL A 226 5.73 -15.79 39.29
CA VAL A 226 6.09 -14.81 40.31
C VAL A 226 6.69 -15.51 41.52
N SER A 227 7.90 -15.16 41.92
CA SER A 227 8.63 -15.67 43.04
C SER A 227 9.31 -14.53 43.85
N GLY A 228 9.93 -14.86 44.98
CA GLY A 228 10.64 -13.87 45.80
C GLY A 228 9.75 -13.08 46.77
N THR A 229 8.61 -13.66 47.16
CA THR A 229 7.66 -13.08 48.11
C THR A 229 7.74 -13.69 49.49
N GLY A 230 8.97 -13.97 50.00
CA GLY A 230 9.15 -14.53 51.34
C GLY A 230 8.67 -13.61 52.46
N ASN A 231 8.41 -14.23 53.65
CA ASN A 231 7.99 -13.48 54.84
C ASN A 231 8.96 -12.36 55.19
N LYS A 232 8.46 -11.30 55.84
CA LYS A 232 9.19 -10.08 56.24
C LYS A 232 8.88 -9.81 57.72
N VAL A 233 9.79 -9.12 58.36
CA VAL A 233 9.62 -8.62 59.72
C VAL A 233 9.15 -7.13 59.64
N TYR A 234 8.25 -6.77 60.51
CA TYR A 234 7.75 -5.38 60.66
C TYR A 234 8.90 -4.40 60.83
N THR A 235 8.80 -3.26 60.09
CA THR A 235 9.84 -2.23 60.05
C THR A 235 9.33 -0.84 60.44
N GLY A 236 8.03 -0.70 60.76
CA GLY A 236 7.40 0.59 60.98
C GLY A 236 7.05 1.34 59.67
N SER A 237 7.39 0.78 58.53
CA SER A 237 7.16 1.41 57.20
C SER A 237 6.61 0.36 56.21
N ALA A 238 6.07 0.84 55.10
CA ALA A 238 5.54 0.00 54.05
C ALA A 238 6.63 -0.96 53.51
N ILE A 239 6.36 -2.26 53.54
CA ILE A 239 7.22 -3.33 53.08
C ILE A 239 6.93 -3.66 51.64
N MET A 240 7.86 -3.43 50.74
CA MET A 240 7.71 -3.54 49.29
C MET A 240 8.73 -4.53 48.68
N PRO A 241 8.58 -5.85 48.90
CA PRO A 241 9.51 -6.83 48.32
C PRO A 241 9.45 -6.81 46.80
N VAL A 242 10.59 -6.77 46.12
CA VAL A 242 10.66 -6.81 44.66
C VAL A 242 10.55 -8.27 44.21
N PRO A 243 9.48 -8.66 43.48
CA PRO A 243 9.33 -10.05 43.02
C PRO A 243 10.23 -10.31 41.82
N ALA A 244 10.71 -11.54 41.69
CA ALA A 244 11.27 -12.03 40.44
C ALA A 244 10.12 -12.59 39.58
N VAL A 245 10.02 -12.14 38.36
CA VAL A 245 8.98 -12.55 37.40
C VAL A 245 9.64 -13.20 36.19
N LYS A 246 9.30 -14.45 35.91
CA LYS A 246 9.82 -15.19 34.74
C LYS A 246 8.68 -15.76 33.92
N VAL A 247 8.64 -15.44 32.60
CA VAL A 247 7.64 -15.93 31.68
C VAL A 247 8.31 -16.40 30.39
N GLY A 248 8.01 -17.63 29.96
CA GLY A 248 8.59 -18.23 28.76
C GLY A 248 10.12 -18.27 28.76
N GLY A 249 10.72 -18.56 29.95
CA GLY A 249 12.18 -18.61 30.12
C GLY A 249 12.87 -17.23 30.25
N ARG A 250 12.12 -16.12 30.18
CA ARG A 250 12.64 -14.74 30.27
C ARG A 250 12.39 -14.15 31.64
N THR A 251 13.39 -13.48 32.21
CA THR A 251 13.25 -12.64 33.39
C THR A 251 12.73 -11.28 32.97
N LEU A 252 11.59 -10.88 33.53
CA LEU A 252 10.92 -9.62 33.23
C LEU A 252 11.46 -8.48 34.07
N LYS A 253 11.37 -7.25 33.55
CA LYS A 253 11.83 -6.03 34.21
C LYS A 253 10.65 -5.24 34.77
N ASN A 254 10.68 -4.93 36.10
CA ASN A 254 9.72 -4.03 36.72
C ASN A 254 9.77 -2.63 36.06
N GLY A 255 8.62 -2.00 35.92
CA GLY A 255 8.44 -0.72 35.23
C GLY A 255 8.36 -0.81 33.71
N THR A 256 8.98 -1.82 33.08
CA THR A 256 8.95 -2.03 31.61
C THR A 256 7.95 -3.13 31.21
N ASP A 257 8.10 -4.33 31.78
CA ASP A 257 7.34 -5.53 31.42
C ASP A 257 6.18 -5.76 32.38
N PHE A 258 6.26 -5.27 33.60
CA PHE A 258 5.20 -5.33 34.60
C PHE A 258 5.32 -4.17 35.58
N THR A 259 4.27 -3.95 36.35
CA THR A 259 4.23 -3.07 37.53
C THR A 259 3.88 -3.88 38.75
N VAL A 260 4.26 -3.37 39.94
CA VAL A 260 3.96 -3.97 41.22
C VAL A 260 3.16 -2.98 42.06
N SER A 261 2.13 -3.48 42.73
CA SER A 261 1.40 -2.75 43.77
C SER A 261 1.21 -3.64 45.00
N TYR A 262 0.95 -3.02 46.15
CA TYR A 262 0.85 -3.73 47.42
C TYR A 262 -0.45 -3.36 48.13
N LYS A 263 -0.92 -4.26 49.00
CA LYS A 263 -2.03 -4.05 49.95
C LYS A 263 -1.67 -4.60 51.28
N ASN A 264 -2.07 -3.93 52.38
CA ASN A 264 -1.87 -4.33 53.74
C ASN A 264 -0.37 -4.65 54.07
N ASN A 265 0.53 -3.81 53.54
CA ASN A 265 1.96 -4.10 53.57
C ASN A 265 2.74 -3.21 54.59
N THR A 266 2.03 -2.67 55.56
CA THR A 266 2.62 -1.88 56.67
C THR A 266 2.62 -2.64 57.97
N GLU A 267 1.46 -3.19 58.39
CA GLU A 267 1.27 -3.81 59.70
C GLU A 267 1.54 -5.33 59.70
N PRO A 268 1.85 -5.90 60.88
CA PRO A 268 1.93 -7.34 61.04
C PRO A 268 0.62 -8.06 60.58
N GLY A 269 0.77 -9.12 59.79
CA GLY A 269 -0.35 -9.81 59.21
C GLY A 269 -0.07 -10.38 57.81
N THR A 270 -1.10 -10.52 56.99
CA THR A 270 -0.98 -11.00 55.60
C THR A 270 -1.05 -9.83 54.63
N ALA A 271 0.06 -9.53 54.02
CA ALA A 271 0.18 -8.54 52.95
C ALA A 271 -0.03 -9.20 51.57
N THR A 272 -0.47 -8.39 50.58
CA THR A 272 -0.67 -8.83 49.19
C THR A 272 0.21 -7.98 48.26
N LEU A 273 0.94 -8.67 47.40
CA LEU A 273 1.69 -8.12 46.29
C LEU A 273 0.92 -8.44 45.00
N ILE A 274 0.73 -7.45 44.12
CA ILE A 274 0.02 -7.59 42.85
C ILE A 274 0.97 -7.22 41.72
N VAL A 275 1.26 -8.19 40.84
CA VAL A 275 2.03 -7.99 39.61
C VAL A 275 1.08 -7.82 38.43
N THR A 276 1.18 -6.73 37.72
CA THR A 276 0.35 -6.44 36.54
C THR A 276 1.21 -6.29 35.29
N GLY A 277 0.92 -7.10 34.27
CA GLY A 277 1.66 -7.10 32.99
C GLY A 277 1.54 -5.78 32.23
N LYS A 278 2.66 -5.34 31.64
CA LYS A 278 2.80 -4.11 30.87
C LYS A 278 3.51 -4.40 29.54
N GLY A 279 3.36 -3.52 28.53
CA GLY A 279 4.02 -3.67 27.24
C GLY A 279 3.58 -4.95 26.49
N ASN A 280 4.48 -5.88 26.34
CA ASN A 280 4.26 -7.17 25.67
C ASN A 280 3.55 -8.23 26.54
N TYR A 281 3.31 -7.91 27.81
CA TYR A 281 2.72 -8.83 28.78
C TYR A 281 1.35 -8.34 29.25
N SER A 282 0.52 -9.26 29.70
CA SER A 282 -0.84 -9.00 30.16
C SER A 282 -1.19 -9.86 31.37
N GLY A 283 -2.33 -9.58 31.97
CA GLY A 283 -2.84 -10.25 33.15
C GLY A 283 -2.31 -9.63 34.45
N SER A 284 -2.92 -10.01 35.55
CA SER A 284 -2.57 -9.60 36.89
C SER A 284 -2.53 -10.82 37.80
N VAL A 285 -1.51 -10.87 38.65
CA VAL A 285 -1.28 -11.99 39.58
C VAL A 285 -1.06 -11.43 40.97
N SER A 286 -1.80 -11.96 41.94
CA SER A 286 -1.63 -11.67 43.36
C SER A 286 -0.85 -12.77 44.05
N LYS A 287 0.07 -12.35 44.90
CA LYS A 287 0.83 -13.23 45.83
C LYS A 287 0.74 -12.65 47.24
N THR A 288 0.67 -13.48 48.24
CA THR A 288 0.69 -13.05 49.63
C THR A 288 2.05 -13.31 50.27
N PHE A 289 2.40 -12.48 51.25
CA PHE A 289 3.52 -12.71 52.16
C PHE A 289 3.11 -12.32 53.57
N LYS A 290 3.73 -12.92 54.58
CA LYS A 290 3.48 -12.57 55.98
C LYS A 290 4.43 -11.45 56.43
N ILE A 291 3.91 -10.49 57.17
CA ILE A 291 4.66 -9.54 57.96
C ILE A 291 4.53 -10.06 59.39
N THR A 292 5.61 -10.48 59.97
CA THR A 292 5.69 -10.93 61.37
C THR A 292 6.01 -9.74 62.29
N ALA A 293 5.46 -9.73 63.47
CA ALA A 293 5.85 -8.76 64.46
C ALA A 293 7.37 -8.80 64.73
N ARG A 294 7.96 -7.68 65.03
CA ARG A 294 9.38 -7.58 65.43
C ARG A 294 9.50 -8.01 66.90
N ALA A 295 10.53 -8.79 67.20
CA ALA A 295 10.85 -9.09 68.60
C ALA A 295 11.28 -7.81 69.35
N ILE A 296 10.80 -7.64 70.56
CA ILE A 296 11.11 -6.48 71.37
C ILE A 296 12.61 -6.35 71.68
N ASN A 297 13.34 -7.47 71.65
CA ASN A 297 14.77 -7.52 71.84
C ASN A 297 15.58 -6.94 70.65
N ASP A 298 14.92 -6.75 69.51
CA ASP A 298 15.56 -6.18 68.29
C ASP A 298 15.41 -4.69 68.17
N VAL A 299 14.81 -3.99 69.15
CA VAL A 299 14.60 -2.56 69.18
C VAL A 299 15.53 -1.90 70.17
N GLU A 300 15.88 -0.64 69.92
CA GLU A 300 16.63 0.19 70.83
C GLU A 300 15.67 0.87 71.80
N VAL A 301 15.96 0.76 73.08
CA VAL A 301 15.19 1.39 74.15
C VAL A 301 16.06 2.43 74.82
N THR A 302 15.67 3.68 74.71
CA THR A 302 16.38 4.79 75.38
C THR A 302 15.52 5.36 76.48
N VAL A 303 16.07 5.38 77.68
CA VAL A 303 15.45 6.04 78.82
C VAL A 303 16.30 7.28 79.15
N PRO A 304 15.77 8.48 79.01
CA PRO A 304 16.52 9.69 79.29
C PRO A 304 16.85 9.82 80.81
N ASP A 305 18.01 10.37 81.10
CA ASP A 305 18.36 10.66 82.43
C ASP A 305 17.43 11.72 83.05
N THR A 306 17.06 11.55 84.27
CA THR A 306 16.16 12.47 85.01
C THR A 306 16.77 12.92 86.29
N VAL A 307 16.44 14.14 86.73
CA VAL A 307 16.91 14.70 88.00
C VAL A 307 15.98 14.24 89.13
N PHE A 308 16.57 13.84 90.27
CA PHE A 308 15.81 13.48 91.47
C PHE A 308 14.98 14.70 91.97
N THR A 309 13.66 14.51 92.12
CA THR A 309 12.70 15.53 92.51
C THR A 309 12.11 15.35 93.90
N GLY A 310 12.49 14.27 94.59
CA GLY A 310 11.86 13.87 95.84
C GLY A 310 10.57 13.06 95.68
N GLU A 311 10.09 12.86 94.45
CA GLU A 311 8.86 12.13 94.10
C GLU A 311 9.16 11.08 93.03
N GLN A 312 8.17 10.25 92.69
CA GLN A 312 8.27 9.22 91.65
C GLN A 312 8.49 9.88 90.26
N VAL A 313 9.63 9.66 89.66
CA VAL A 313 9.96 10.10 88.29
C VAL A 313 9.56 9.07 87.32
N ARG A 314 8.83 9.43 86.22
CA ARG A 314 8.41 8.57 85.09
C ARG A 314 8.98 9.24 83.82
N PRO A 315 10.21 8.87 83.40
CA PRO A 315 10.79 9.33 82.18
C PRO A 315 10.02 8.82 80.97
N ASP A 316 9.98 9.61 79.89
CA ASP A 316 9.46 9.19 78.60
C ASP A 316 10.45 8.21 77.97
N VAL A 317 10.06 6.96 77.85
CA VAL A 317 10.87 5.92 77.23
C VAL A 317 10.69 5.98 75.73
N VAL A 318 11.82 6.12 75.03
CA VAL A 318 11.83 6.09 73.56
C VAL A 318 12.21 4.69 73.09
N VAL A 319 11.34 4.06 72.31
CA VAL A 319 11.59 2.78 71.65
C VAL A 319 11.75 3.04 70.17
N SER A 320 12.85 2.62 69.57
CA SER A 320 13.12 2.85 68.16
C SER A 320 13.76 1.67 67.43
N TYR A 321 13.64 1.68 66.12
CA TYR A 321 14.38 0.80 65.21
C TYR A 321 14.86 1.62 64.01
N GLY A 322 16.14 1.80 63.91
CA GLY A 322 16.74 2.73 62.96
C GLY A 322 16.16 4.15 63.10
N SER A 323 15.56 4.69 62.08
CA SER A 323 14.93 6.03 62.11
C SER A 323 13.45 5.99 62.55
N TYR A 324 12.83 4.82 62.75
CA TYR A 324 11.43 4.69 63.16
C TYR A 324 11.33 4.65 64.69
N GLN A 325 10.49 5.54 65.23
CA GLN A 325 10.18 5.63 66.64
C GLN A 325 8.79 5.05 66.90
N PHE A 326 8.67 4.06 67.79
CA PHE A 326 7.41 3.43 68.13
C PHE A 326 6.57 4.36 69.02
N THR A 327 5.24 4.36 68.80
CA THR A 327 4.31 5.15 69.60
C THR A 327 3.72 4.32 70.73
N ASN A 328 3.78 4.83 71.93
CA ASN A 328 3.21 4.15 73.09
C ASN A 328 1.72 3.94 72.91
N ASN A 329 1.20 2.71 73.20
CA ASN A 329 -0.16 2.22 73.05
C ASN A 329 -0.66 2.02 71.59
N SER A 330 0.19 2.18 70.56
CA SER A 330 -0.21 1.96 69.15
C SER A 330 0.63 0.88 68.46
N ASP A 331 1.89 0.73 68.88
CA ASP A 331 2.87 -0.16 68.30
C ASP A 331 3.36 -1.19 69.36
#